data_399267046b6f13936d7c823c9ffed263
#
_entry.id   399267046b6f13936d7c823c9ffed263
#
_cell.length_a   1.000
_cell.length_b   1.000
_cell.length_c   1.000
_cell.angle_alpha   90.00
_cell.angle_beta   90.00
_cell.angle_gamma   90.00
#
_symmetry.space_group_name_H-M   'P 1'
#
loop_
_entity.id
_entity.type
_entity.pdbx_description
1 polymer ?
#
loop_
_entity_poly.entity_id
_entity_poly.type
_entity_poly.pdbx_seq_one_letter_code
_entity_poly.pdbx_strand_id
1 'polypeptide(L)'
;MSEQGVFGYIIGKKKRMMRITHDADLLWQILVREIYVIMKHYGSKELVVEAFEKIKTVPKSPPKRADIEKYRIFTDLATNEDVTTWYSLLEYCQSSFINILEAGYIVNHPDDNGNVVMLDLNKWTLRYYYKGFSGKAKELETASIEEIMGFDEMPTNSYQIIVCEMRDKFASFNNKFVMVEDEINKLNVLISAARKECSYNIEDKAKKLLDDMNTEKRKLNMKRRVFYNRLKALDLIEAEQEEPLLP
;
A
#
# COMPACT_ATOMS: atom_id res chain seq x y z
N MET A 1 -19.42 12.30 -0.60
CA MET A 1 -18.17 13.07 -0.86
C MET A 1 -17.11 12.42 0.01
N SER A 2 -16.05 11.90 -0.58
CA SER A 2 -14.95 11.32 0.20
C SER A 2 -14.25 12.45 0.96
N GLU A 3 -14.16 12.34 2.28
CA GLU A 3 -13.45 13.32 3.09
C GLU A 3 -11.95 13.23 2.82
N GLN A 4 -11.33 14.37 2.56
CA GLN A 4 -9.89 14.48 2.42
C GLN A 4 -9.25 14.66 3.81
N GLY A 5 -8.06 14.14 3.98
CA GLY A 5 -7.33 14.25 5.23
C GLY A 5 -5.83 14.17 5.03
N VAL A 6 -5.16 14.12 6.13
CA VAL A 6 -3.70 14.01 6.22
C VAL A 6 -3.35 13.04 7.33
N PHE A 7 -2.33 12.24 7.10
CA PHE A 7 -1.70 11.50 8.18
C PHE A 7 -0.18 11.67 8.13
N GLY A 8 0.48 11.34 9.22
CA GLY A 8 1.92 11.46 9.25
C GLY A 8 2.52 11.21 10.62
N TYR A 9 3.77 11.60 10.77
CA TYR A 9 4.48 11.41 12.03
C TYR A 9 5.40 12.57 12.37
N ILE A 10 5.70 12.68 13.67
CA ILE A 10 6.62 13.67 14.25
C ILE A 10 7.77 12.91 14.90
N ILE A 11 9.01 13.27 14.55
CA ILE A 11 10.22 12.73 15.13
C ILE A 11 11.24 13.84 15.33
N GLY A 12 11.69 14.06 16.57
CA GLY A 12 12.49 15.22 16.92
C GLY A 12 11.75 16.51 16.57
N LYS A 13 12.34 17.33 15.72
CA LYS A 13 11.73 18.58 15.20
C LYS A 13 11.10 18.38 13.80
N LYS A 14 11.17 17.17 13.24
CA LYS A 14 10.68 16.89 11.89
C LYS A 14 9.23 16.46 11.96
N LYS A 15 8.37 17.13 11.20
CA LYS A 15 6.99 16.72 10.92
C LYS A 15 6.93 16.28 9.48
N ARG A 16 6.42 15.09 9.23
CA ARG A 16 6.24 14.53 7.88
C ARG A 16 4.81 14.07 7.73
N MET A 17 4.18 14.50 6.66
CA MET A 17 2.75 14.30 6.44
C MET A 17 2.50 13.86 5.01
N MET A 18 1.46 13.08 4.82
CA MET A 18 0.98 12.62 3.52
C MET A 18 -0.51 12.90 3.42
N ARG A 19 -0.94 13.37 2.24
CA ARG A 19 -2.35 13.62 1.97
C ARG A 19 -3.06 12.32 1.66
N ILE A 20 -4.30 12.22 2.12
CA ILE A 20 -5.23 11.15 1.80
C ILE A 20 -6.34 11.74 0.92
N THR A 21 -6.73 10.99 -0.10
CA THR A 21 -7.77 11.40 -1.04
C THR A 21 -9.12 10.76 -0.76
N HIS A 22 -9.14 9.68 0.03
CA HIS A 22 -10.33 8.88 0.32
C HIS A 22 -10.33 8.40 1.77
N ASP A 23 -11.53 8.23 2.34
CA ASP A 23 -11.78 7.53 3.60
C ASP A 23 -11.00 8.08 4.82
N ALA A 24 -10.87 9.41 4.90
CA ALA A 24 -10.15 10.05 6.00
C ALA A 24 -10.83 9.85 7.36
N ASP A 25 -12.12 9.57 7.39
CA ASP A 25 -12.92 9.24 8.57
C ASP A 25 -12.56 7.85 9.15
N LEU A 26 -12.09 6.93 8.31
CA LEU A 26 -11.68 5.58 8.72
C LEU A 26 -10.19 5.50 9.11
N LEU A 27 -9.45 6.56 8.85
CA LEU A 27 -7.99 6.56 9.00
C LEU A 27 -7.53 6.27 10.42
N TRP A 28 -8.27 6.76 11.44
CA TRP A 28 -7.95 6.52 12.83
C TRP A 28 -7.88 5.02 13.14
N GLN A 29 -8.94 4.27 12.79
CA GLN A 29 -9.01 2.84 13.07
C GLN A 29 -7.93 2.05 12.32
N ILE A 30 -7.66 2.44 11.06
CA ILE A 30 -6.60 1.82 10.26
C ILE A 30 -5.25 2.01 10.94
N LEU A 31 -4.90 3.25 11.31
CA LEU A 31 -3.59 3.56 11.84
C LEU A 31 -3.38 3.06 13.25
N VAL A 32 -4.41 3.05 14.12
CA VAL A 32 -4.33 2.40 15.43
C VAL A 32 -3.88 0.95 15.28
N ARG A 33 -4.47 0.21 14.35
CA ARG A 33 -4.09 -1.18 14.14
C ARG A 33 -2.72 -1.33 13.49
N GLU A 34 -2.39 -0.50 12.52
CA GLU A 34 -1.06 -0.54 11.94
C GLU A 34 0.03 -0.28 12.99
N ILE A 35 -0.20 0.65 13.92
CA ILE A 35 0.72 0.90 15.04
C ILE A 35 0.87 -0.35 15.91
N TYR A 36 -0.22 -1.04 16.23
CA TYR A 36 -0.16 -2.30 16.98
C TYR A 36 0.75 -3.33 16.26
N VAL A 37 0.54 -3.52 14.95
CA VAL A 37 1.35 -4.44 14.14
C VAL A 37 2.82 -4.01 14.07
N ILE A 38 3.08 -2.72 13.85
CA ILE A 38 4.43 -2.16 13.83
C ILE A 38 5.14 -2.42 15.16
N MET A 39 4.46 -2.19 16.28
CA MET A 39 5.01 -2.46 17.62
C MET A 39 5.34 -3.95 17.82
N LYS A 40 4.45 -4.84 17.42
CA LYS A 40 4.69 -6.30 17.49
C LYS A 40 5.87 -6.73 16.61
N HIS A 41 6.00 -6.13 15.41
CA HIS A 41 7.07 -6.47 14.46
C HIS A 41 8.44 -6.01 14.96
N TYR A 42 8.55 -4.76 15.43
CA TYR A 42 9.83 -4.20 15.88
C TYR A 42 10.19 -4.55 17.33
N GLY A 43 9.22 -4.84 18.17
CA GLY A 43 9.40 -5.30 19.54
C GLY A 43 9.81 -4.22 20.55
N SER A 44 10.34 -3.07 20.12
CA SER A 44 10.71 -1.98 21.03
C SER A 44 10.49 -0.59 20.43
N LYS A 45 10.33 0.41 21.30
CA LYS A 45 10.18 1.82 20.92
C LYS A 45 11.36 2.33 20.12
N GLU A 46 12.58 1.97 20.53
CA GLU A 46 13.83 2.42 19.91
C GLU A 46 13.92 1.94 18.46
N LEU A 47 13.57 0.69 18.20
CA LEU A 47 13.57 0.12 16.86
C LEU A 47 12.50 0.73 15.95
N VAL A 48 11.31 1.04 16.51
CA VAL A 48 10.26 1.76 15.76
C VAL A 48 10.74 3.17 15.41
N VAL A 49 11.29 3.91 16.36
CA VAL A 49 11.84 5.26 16.13
C VAL A 49 12.92 5.21 15.05
N GLU A 50 13.87 4.27 15.15
CA GLU A 50 14.94 4.09 14.15
C GLU A 50 14.38 3.78 12.75
N ALA A 51 13.32 2.97 12.65
CA ALA A 51 12.68 2.64 11.39
C ALA A 51 12.05 3.89 10.74
N PHE A 52 11.33 4.71 11.52
CA PHE A 52 10.76 5.97 11.02
C PHE A 52 11.82 7.03 10.69
N GLU A 53 12.96 7.06 11.39
CA GLU A 53 14.08 7.95 11.06
C GLU A 53 14.68 7.68 9.69
N LYS A 54 14.72 6.41 9.27
CA LYS A 54 15.25 5.97 7.98
C LYS A 54 14.38 6.40 6.79
N ILE A 55 13.11 6.73 7.01
CA ILE A 55 12.22 7.16 5.94
C ILE A 55 12.73 8.49 5.36
N LYS A 56 12.83 8.55 4.04
CA LYS A 56 13.30 9.74 3.30
C LYS A 56 12.12 10.47 2.68
N THR A 57 12.21 11.78 2.57
CA THR A 57 11.30 12.55 1.72
C THR A 57 11.70 12.33 0.25
N VAL A 58 10.72 12.10 -0.60
CA VAL A 58 10.96 11.95 -2.05
C VAL A 58 11.68 13.18 -2.62
N PRO A 59 12.52 13.00 -3.64
CA PRO A 59 13.15 14.11 -4.35
C PRO A 59 12.10 15.04 -4.99
N LYS A 60 12.46 16.30 -5.21
CA LYS A 60 11.61 17.25 -5.96
C LYS A 60 11.51 16.91 -7.45
N SER A 61 12.50 16.18 -7.99
CA SER A 61 12.49 15.69 -9.36
C SER A 61 11.50 14.54 -9.51
N PRO A 62 10.90 14.35 -10.70
CA PRO A 62 10.09 13.17 -10.98
C PRO A 62 10.84 11.86 -10.70
N PRO A 63 10.11 10.76 -10.43
CA PRO A 63 10.72 9.45 -10.26
C PRO A 63 11.42 9.02 -11.56
N LYS A 64 12.60 8.43 -11.43
CA LYS A 64 13.33 7.85 -12.55
C LYS A 64 12.76 6.46 -12.89
N ARG A 65 13.07 5.96 -14.09
CA ARG A 65 12.63 4.61 -14.50
C ARG A 65 12.98 3.52 -13.47
N ALA A 66 14.17 3.58 -12.89
CA ALA A 66 14.58 2.64 -11.84
C ALA A 66 13.73 2.76 -10.56
N ASP A 67 13.32 3.98 -10.20
CA ASP A 67 12.41 4.19 -9.07
C ASP A 67 11.02 3.63 -9.39
N ILE A 68 10.51 3.87 -10.60
CA ILE A 68 9.22 3.35 -11.05
C ILE A 68 9.20 1.82 -11.00
N GLU A 69 10.22 1.17 -11.53
CA GLU A 69 10.38 -0.29 -11.50
C GLU A 69 10.38 -0.82 -10.05
N LYS A 70 11.14 -0.17 -9.18
CA LYS A 70 11.31 -0.58 -7.78
C LYS A 70 10.02 -0.40 -6.95
N TYR A 71 9.35 0.76 -7.10
CA TYR A 71 8.22 1.13 -6.25
C TYR A 71 6.85 0.87 -6.87
N ARG A 72 6.81 0.22 -8.01
CA ARG A 72 5.56 -0.09 -8.73
C ARG A 72 4.54 -0.88 -7.90
N ILE A 73 5.00 -1.66 -6.93
CA ILE A 73 4.13 -2.42 -6.00
C ILE A 73 3.27 -1.52 -5.11
N PHE A 74 3.63 -0.23 -4.98
CA PHE A 74 2.91 0.75 -4.17
C PHE A 74 1.94 1.62 -4.98
N THR A 75 1.72 1.31 -6.25
CA THR A 75 0.81 2.05 -7.12
C THR A 75 -0.21 1.16 -7.81
N ASP A 76 -1.38 1.72 -8.11
CA ASP A 76 -2.43 1.07 -8.93
C ASP A 76 -2.24 1.29 -10.43
N LEU A 77 -1.27 2.11 -10.83
CA LEU A 77 -1.02 2.44 -12.22
C LEU A 77 -0.66 1.20 -13.05
N ALA A 78 -1.19 1.16 -14.26
CA ALA A 78 -0.85 0.14 -15.24
C ALA A 78 0.64 0.21 -15.61
N THR A 79 1.22 -0.94 -16.04
CA THR A 79 2.65 -0.98 -16.40
C THR A 79 3.03 -0.07 -17.56
N ASN A 80 2.06 0.28 -18.41
CA ASN A 80 2.25 1.10 -19.64
C ASN A 80 1.89 2.57 -19.43
N GLU A 81 1.43 2.96 -18.23
CA GLU A 81 1.14 4.35 -17.93
C GLU A 81 2.41 5.06 -17.49
N ASP A 82 2.60 6.28 -17.98
CA ASP A 82 3.70 7.13 -17.59
C ASP A 82 3.48 7.64 -16.17
N VAL A 83 4.23 7.10 -15.21
CA VAL A 83 4.26 7.60 -13.85
C VAL A 83 5.09 8.88 -13.84
N THR A 84 4.41 10.02 -13.74
CA THR A 84 5.06 11.33 -13.79
C THR A 84 5.39 11.90 -12.42
N THR A 85 4.79 11.36 -11.34
CA THR A 85 4.94 11.90 -9.99
C THR A 85 5.20 10.81 -8.95
N TRP A 86 5.91 11.18 -7.88
CA TRP A 86 6.07 10.33 -6.71
C TRP A 86 4.76 10.04 -6.00
N TYR A 87 3.82 10.99 -6.06
CA TYR A 87 2.50 10.84 -5.48
C TYR A 87 1.74 9.66 -6.12
N SER A 88 1.71 9.60 -7.45
CA SER A 88 1.09 8.49 -8.17
C SER A 88 1.84 7.17 -7.95
N LEU A 89 3.18 7.22 -7.88
CA LEU A 89 4.00 6.03 -7.68
C LEU A 89 3.80 5.40 -6.29
N LEU A 90 3.61 6.23 -5.25
CA LEU A 90 3.44 5.79 -3.87
C LEU A 90 1.98 5.90 -3.40
N GLU A 91 1.02 5.69 -4.28
CA GLU A 91 -0.40 5.85 -4.00
C GLU A 91 -0.88 4.99 -2.82
N TYR A 92 -0.47 3.72 -2.75
CA TYR A 92 -0.84 2.83 -1.64
C TYR A 92 -0.19 3.18 -0.30
N CYS A 93 0.79 4.09 -0.28
CA CYS A 93 1.34 4.62 0.95
C CYS A 93 0.46 5.70 1.59
N GLN A 94 -0.54 6.24 0.87
CA GLN A 94 -1.33 7.40 1.30
C GLN A 94 -2.27 7.16 2.48
N SER A 95 -2.37 5.95 2.99
CA SER A 95 -3.17 5.62 4.16
C SER A 95 -2.52 4.54 5.03
N SER A 96 -1.19 4.36 4.95
CA SER A 96 -0.54 3.22 5.58
C SER A 96 0.88 3.55 6.03
N PHE A 97 1.12 3.51 7.34
CA PHE A 97 2.48 3.58 7.89
C PHE A 97 3.31 2.35 7.52
N ILE A 98 2.70 1.16 7.44
CA ILE A 98 3.39 -0.07 7.04
C ILE A 98 3.96 0.09 5.63
N ASN A 99 3.17 0.59 4.70
CA ASN A 99 3.63 0.81 3.33
C ASN A 99 4.70 1.92 3.24
N ILE A 100 4.60 2.96 4.06
CA ILE A 100 5.65 4.00 4.13
C ILE A 100 6.97 3.41 4.65
N LEU A 101 6.93 2.58 5.69
CA LEU A 101 8.10 1.91 6.24
C LEU A 101 8.72 0.95 5.22
N GLU A 102 7.91 0.17 4.52
CA GLU A 102 8.37 -0.76 3.48
C GLU A 102 8.96 -0.01 2.28
N ALA A 103 8.32 1.06 1.81
CA ALA A 103 8.83 1.89 0.73
C ALA A 103 10.11 2.65 1.11
N GLY A 104 10.26 3.02 2.38
CA GLY A 104 11.35 3.87 2.87
C GLY A 104 11.28 5.32 2.40
N TYR A 105 10.15 5.74 1.80
CA TYR A 105 9.93 7.08 1.29
C TYR A 105 8.54 7.61 1.66
N ILE A 106 8.46 8.93 1.83
CA ILE A 106 7.21 9.67 2.02
C ILE A 106 7.13 10.86 1.07
N VAL A 107 5.94 11.05 0.47
CA VAL A 107 5.60 12.28 -0.27
C VAL A 107 5.11 13.31 0.72
N ASN A 108 6.00 14.21 1.15
CA ASN A 108 5.66 15.16 2.20
C ASN A 108 4.69 16.24 1.70
N HIS A 109 3.53 16.34 2.36
CA HIS A 109 2.53 17.37 2.12
C HIS A 109 2.69 18.50 3.16
N PRO A 110 2.71 19.78 2.74
CA PRO A 110 2.98 20.90 3.66
C PRO A 110 1.79 21.24 4.56
N ASP A 111 0.57 20.98 4.13
CA ASP A 111 -0.65 21.42 4.81
C ASP A 111 -1.27 20.30 5.65
N ASP A 112 -1.74 20.66 6.84
CA ASP A 112 -2.41 19.78 7.80
C ASP A 112 -3.87 20.21 8.06
N ASN A 113 -4.59 20.61 7.01
CA ASN A 113 -5.99 20.98 7.08
C ASN A 113 -6.91 19.77 6.88
N GLY A 114 -8.09 19.81 7.48
CA GLY A 114 -9.06 18.71 7.45
C GLY A 114 -8.86 17.70 8.56
N ASN A 115 -9.20 16.45 8.31
CA ASN A 115 -8.97 15.32 9.21
C ASN A 115 -7.48 14.96 9.24
N VAL A 116 -6.88 14.93 10.41
CA VAL A 116 -5.45 14.72 10.58
C VAL A 116 -5.17 13.65 11.62
N VAL A 117 -4.43 12.61 11.23
CA VAL A 117 -3.92 11.60 12.17
C VAL A 117 -2.40 11.68 12.23
N MET A 118 -1.86 11.93 13.42
CA MET A 118 -0.43 12.13 13.65
C MET A 118 0.12 11.16 14.69
N LEU A 119 1.13 10.39 14.30
CA LEU A 119 1.96 9.61 15.20
C LEU A 119 3.07 10.52 15.78
N ASP A 120 2.98 10.90 17.03
CA ASP A 120 4.02 11.66 17.72
C ASP A 120 5.00 10.70 18.41
N LEU A 121 6.10 10.39 17.72
CA LEU A 121 7.15 9.50 18.23
C LEU A 121 7.94 10.08 19.41
N ASN A 122 7.89 11.40 19.61
CA ASN A 122 8.52 12.03 20.78
C ASN A 122 7.68 11.79 22.03
N LYS A 123 6.34 11.97 21.92
CA LYS A 123 5.38 11.81 23.00
C LYS A 123 4.86 10.38 23.13
N TRP A 124 5.13 9.57 22.13
CA TRP A 124 4.68 8.19 22.04
C TRP A 124 3.15 8.06 22.03
N THR A 125 2.48 8.90 21.19
CA THR A 125 1.04 9.00 21.08
C THR A 125 0.59 9.02 19.62
N LEU A 126 -0.56 8.45 19.33
CA LEU A 126 -1.31 8.67 18.10
C LEU A 126 -2.43 9.69 18.42
N ARG A 127 -2.57 10.71 17.55
CA ARG A 127 -3.53 11.80 17.74
C ARG A 127 -4.38 11.96 16.50
N TYR A 128 -5.70 12.07 16.69
CA TYR A 128 -6.65 12.41 15.65
C TYR A 128 -7.29 13.76 15.97
N TYR A 129 -7.21 14.69 15.04
CA TYR A 129 -7.78 16.02 15.21
C TYR A 129 -8.29 16.56 13.87
N TYR A 130 -9.25 17.45 13.94
CA TYR A 130 -9.71 18.24 12.80
C TYR A 130 -9.11 19.64 12.87
N LYS A 131 -8.53 20.09 11.75
CA LYS A 131 -7.98 21.44 11.62
C LYS A 131 -8.66 22.20 10.51
N GLY A 132 -9.47 23.17 10.88
CA GLY A 132 -10.12 24.06 9.92
C GLY A 132 -9.17 25.10 9.34
N PHE A 133 -9.60 25.79 8.30
CA PHE A 133 -8.85 26.89 7.66
C PHE A 133 -8.47 28.04 8.60
N SER A 134 -9.16 28.20 9.73
CA SER A 134 -8.80 29.18 10.77
C SER A 134 -7.52 28.84 11.54
N GLY A 135 -6.92 27.70 11.27
CA GLY A 135 -5.72 27.21 11.94
C GLY A 135 -5.92 26.61 13.33
N LYS A 136 -7.15 26.69 13.89
CA LYS A 136 -7.47 26.07 15.19
C LYS A 136 -7.71 24.57 14.99
N ALA A 137 -6.96 23.76 15.73
CA ALA A 137 -7.15 22.33 15.78
C ALA A 137 -8.17 21.98 16.87
N LYS A 138 -9.13 21.10 16.55
CA LYS A 138 -10.05 20.45 17.49
C LYS A 138 -9.60 19.01 17.63
N GLU A 139 -9.09 18.62 18.79
CA GLU A 139 -8.73 17.24 19.09
C GLU A 139 -10.01 16.39 19.13
N LEU A 140 -9.98 15.25 18.49
CA LEU A 140 -11.08 14.29 18.38
C LEU A 140 -10.77 13.05 19.22
N GLU A 141 -9.59 12.47 19.02
CA GLU A 141 -9.11 11.31 19.75
C GLU A 141 -7.59 11.41 20.00
N THR A 142 -7.13 10.80 21.09
CA THR A 142 -5.71 10.62 21.41
C THR A 142 -5.54 9.34 22.18
N ALA A 143 -4.60 8.51 21.78
CA ALA A 143 -4.22 7.31 22.50
C ALA A 143 -2.69 7.26 22.65
N SER A 144 -2.21 6.83 23.81
CA SER A 144 -0.81 6.45 23.97
C SER A 144 -0.55 5.13 23.24
N ILE A 145 0.69 4.90 22.84
CA ILE A 145 1.04 3.62 22.19
C ILE A 145 0.89 2.46 23.15
N GLU A 146 1.11 2.69 24.47
CA GLU A 146 0.88 1.71 25.53
C GLU A 146 -0.61 1.31 25.62
N GLU A 147 -1.53 2.28 25.52
CA GLU A 147 -2.97 2.00 25.47
C GLU A 147 -3.33 1.17 24.23
N ILE A 148 -2.81 1.53 23.05
CA ILE A 148 -3.02 0.77 21.80
C ILE A 148 -2.53 -0.67 21.96
N MET A 149 -1.40 -0.88 22.63
CA MET A 149 -0.84 -2.23 22.86
C MET A 149 -1.61 -3.03 23.90
N GLY A 150 -2.36 -2.35 24.78
CA GLY A 150 -3.20 -2.97 25.81
C GLY A 150 -4.64 -3.29 25.36
N PHE A 151 -5.02 -2.99 24.12
CA PHE A 151 -6.36 -3.34 23.62
C PHE A 151 -6.48 -4.86 23.44
N ASP A 152 -7.33 -5.49 24.26
CA ASP A 152 -7.67 -6.91 24.13
C ASP A 152 -8.54 -7.18 22.89
N GLU A 153 -9.35 -6.20 22.48
CA GLU A 153 -10.17 -6.24 21.27
C GLU A 153 -10.04 -4.91 20.50
N MET A 154 -9.64 -5.00 19.25
CA MET A 154 -9.61 -3.83 18.35
C MET A 154 -11.03 -3.37 17.99
N PRO A 155 -11.27 -2.04 17.80
CA PRO A 155 -12.57 -1.50 17.40
C PRO A 155 -13.10 -2.20 16.15
N THR A 156 -14.22 -2.92 16.29
CA THR A 156 -14.61 -3.98 15.37
C THR A 156 -15.38 -3.55 14.12
N ASN A 157 -16.22 -2.51 14.19
CA ASN A 157 -17.23 -2.30 13.14
C ASN A 157 -16.70 -1.73 11.80
N SER A 158 -15.98 -0.62 11.82
CA SER A 158 -15.43 -0.01 10.57
C SER A 158 -14.23 -0.78 10.05
N TYR A 159 -13.44 -1.36 10.95
CA TYR A 159 -12.28 -2.16 10.61
C TYR A 159 -12.67 -3.45 9.88
N GLN A 160 -13.72 -4.15 10.29
CA GLN A 160 -14.18 -5.36 9.60
C GLN A 160 -14.56 -5.09 8.15
N ILE A 161 -15.17 -3.94 7.86
CA ILE A 161 -15.50 -3.52 6.49
C ILE A 161 -14.22 -3.38 5.66
N ILE A 162 -13.21 -2.67 6.18
CA ILE A 162 -11.94 -2.47 5.48
C ILE A 162 -11.20 -3.78 5.25
N VAL A 163 -11.20 -4.68 6.25
CA VAL A 163 -10.60 -6.01 6.13
C VAL A 163 -11.33 -6.84 5.08
N CYS A 164 -12.67 -6.83 5.08
CA CYS A 164 -13.45 -7.50 4.05
C CYS A 164 -13.12 -6.96 2.67
N GLU A 165 -13.08 -5.63 2.49
CA GLU A 165 -12.69 -5.02 1.23
C GLU A 165 -11.27 -5.39 0.78
N MET A 166 -10.30 -5.42 1.69
CA MET A 166 -8.94 -5.87 1.36
C MET A 166 -8.90 -7.35 0.95
N ARG A 167 -9.62 -8.23 1.69
CA ARG A 167 -9.74 -9.64 1.36
C ARG A 167 -10.41 -9.84 -0.01
N ASP A 168 -11.49 -9.11 -0.28
CA ASP A 168 -12.21 -9.17 -1.55
C ASP A 168 -11.33 -8.69 -2.71
N LYS A 169 -10.59 -7.61 -2.53
CA LYS A 169 -9.61 -7.13 -3.53
C LYS A 169 -8.51 -8.15 -3.76
N PHE A 170 -7.94 -8.71 -2.69
CA PHE A 170 -6.91 -9.76 -2.82
C PHE A 170 -7.45 -10.98 -3.56
N ALA A 171 -8.63 -11.50 -3.18
CA ALA A 171 -9.28 -12.62 -3.83
C ALA A 171 -9.59 -12.33 -5.30
N SER A 172 -10.08 -11.12 -5.62
CA SER A 172 -10.34 -10.69 -6.99
C SER A 172 -9.07 -10.69 -7.85
N PHE A 173 -7.96 -10.13 -7.34
CA PHE A 173 -6.69 -10.14 -8.06
C PHE A 173 -6.10 -11.54 -8.17
N ASN A 174 -6.28 -12.38 -7.15
CA ASN A 174 -5.85 -13.77 -7.19
C ASN A 174 -6.59 -14.56 -8.28
N ASN A 175 -7.91 -14.45 -8.36
CA ASN A 175 -8.70 -15.09 -9.37
C ASN A 175 -8.32 -14.63 -10.79
N LYS A 176 -8.14 -13.32 -10.99
CA LYS A 176 -7.68 -12.78 -12.27
C LYS A 176 -6.28 -13.28 -12.64
N PHE A 177 -5.39 -13.41 -11.67
CA PHE A 177 -4.04 -13.92 -11.89
C PHE A 177 -4.08 -15.37 -12.39
N VAL A 178 -4.88 -16.24 -11.75
CA VAL A 178 -5.05 -17.64 -12.17
C VAL A 178 -5.62 -17.71 -13.59
N MET A 179 -6.63 -16.89 -13.92
CA MET A 179 -7.19 -16.86 -15.29
C MET A 179 -6.14 -16.46 -16.32
N VAL A 180 -5.28 -15.48 -16.02
CA VAL A 180 -4.21 -15.07 -16.94
C VAL A 180 -3.15 -16.16 -17.07
N GLU A 181 -2.83 -16.89 -16.01
CA GLU A 181 -1.92 -18.06 -16.11
C GLU A 181 -2.48 -19.15 -17.00
N ASP A 182 -3.76 -19.45 -16.91
CA ASP A 182 -4.41 -20.43 -17.78
C ASP A 182 -4.35 -20.00 -19.26
N GLU A 183 -4.59 -18.72 -19.55
CA GLU A 183 -4.47 -18.18 -20.92
C GLU A 183 -3.03 -18.24 -21.45
N ILE A 184 -2.04 -17.92 -20.60
CA ILE A 184 -0.61 -18.06 -20.94
C ILE A 184 -0.30 -19.53 -21.31
N ASN A 185 -0.80 -20.49 -20.53
CA ASN A 185 -0.59 -21.90 -20.80
C ASN A 185 -1.21 -22.33 -22.15
N LYS A 186 -2.43 -21.88 -22.45
CA LYS A 186 -3.09 -22.13 -23.74
C LYS A 186 -2.31 -21.53 -24.91
N LEU A 187 -1.78 -20.30 -24.77
CA LEU A 187 -0.96 -19.65 -25.79
C LEU A 187 0.35 -20.41 -26.03
N ASN A 188 1.00 -20.92 -24.98
CA ASN A 188 2.22 -21.72 -25.12
C ASN A 188 1.96 -23.03 -25.90
N VAL A 189 0.82 -23.68 -25.64
CA VAL A 189 0.39 -24.87 -26.41
C VAL A 189 0.16 -24.50 -27.87
N LEU A 190 -0.54 -23.39 -28.15
CA LEU A 190 -0.83 -22.93 -29.51
C LEU A 190 0.47 -22.58 -30.27
N ILE A 191 1.42 -21.89 -29.63
CA ILE A 191 2.75 -21.58 -30.22
C ILE A 191 3.47 -22.87 -30.59
N SER A 192 3.43 -23.87 -29.69
CA SER A 192 4.09 -25.16 -29.94
C SER A 192 3.45 -25.93 -31.10
N ALA A 193 2.13 -25.89 -31.22
CA ALA A 193 1.40 -26.48 -32.34
C ALA A 193 1.70 -25.74 -33.66
N ALA A 194 1.62 -24.42 -33.66
CA ALA A 194 1.90 -23.59 -34.87
C ALA A 194 3.32 -23.78 -35.41
N ARG A 195 4.30 -23.99 -34.54
CA ARG A 195 5.67 -24.34 -34.94
C ARG A 195 5.75 -25.68 -35.65
N LYS A 196 5.06 -26.70 -35.14
CA LYS A 196 5.03 -28.05 -35.78
C LYS A 196 4.39 -28.00 -37.17
N GLU A 197 3.39 -27.14 -37.34
CA GLU A 197 2.67 -26.98 -38.60
C GLU A 197 3.31 -25.95 -39.54
N CYS A 198 4.43 -25.35 -39.19
CA CYS A 198 5.10 -24.27 -39.91
C CYS A 198 4.19 -23.05 -40.19
N SER A 199 3.25 -22.78 -39.30
CA SER A 199 2.28 -21.66 -39.41
C SER A 199 2.81 -20.37 -38.75
N TYR A 200 3.82 -19.77 -39.34
CA TYR A 200 4.53 -18.60 -38.79
C TYR A 200 3.63 -17.42 -38.42
N ASN A 201 2.59 -17.14 -39.21
CA ASN A 201 1.66 -16.04 -38.91
C ASN A 201 0.87 -16.27 -37.62
N ILE A 202 0.48 -17.52 -37.34
CA ILE A 202 -0.21 -17.90 -36.09
C ILE A 202 0.76 -17.83 -34.93
N GLU A 203 1.99 -18.31 -35.10
CA GLU A 203 3.03 -18.26 -34.09
C GLU A 203 3.34 -16.82 -33.68
N ASP A 204 3.52 -15.89 -34.61
CA ASP A 204 3.86 -14.50 -34.32
C ASP A 204 2.72 -13.76 -33.60
N LYS A 205 1.46 -14.00 -34.04
CA LYS A 205 0.30 -13.44 -33.34
C LYS A 205 0.17 -13.98 -31.92
N ALA A 206 0.38 -15.28 -31.73
CA ALA A 206 0.30 -15.91 -30.42
C ALA A 206 1.42 -15.44 -29.49
N LYS A 207 2.64 -15.23 -29.99
CA LYS A 207 3.75 -14.65 -29.23
C LYS A 207 3.44 -13.23 -28.76
N LYS A 208 2.89 -12.37 -29.63
CA LYS A 208 2.50 -11.02 -29.23
C LYS A 208 1.46 -11.03 -28.11
N LEU A 209 0.44 -11.86 -28.22
CA LEU A 209 -0.54 -12.05 -27.15
C LEU A 209 0.09 -12.59 -25.86
N LEU A 210 1.06 -13.48 -25.98
CA LEU A 210 1.79 -14.02 -24.83
C LEU A 210 2.57 -12.93 -24.08
N ASP A 211 3.20 -12.01 -24.79
CA ASP A 211 3.92 -10.87 -24.21
C ASP A 211 2.95 -9.91 -23.47
N ASP A 212 1.77 -9.65 -24.09
CA ASP A 212 0.73 -8.85 -23.45
C ASP A 212 0.19 -9.54 -22.19
N MET A 213 -0.06 -10.86 -22.23
CA MET A 213 -0.52 -11.64 -21.09
C MET A 213 0.54 -11.72 -19.97
N ASN A 214 1.83 -11.87 -20.30
CA ASN A 214 2.90 -11.83 -19.32
C ASN A 214 3.02 -10.48 -18.64
N THR A 215 2.78 -9.40 -19.38
CA THR A 215 2.73 -8.06 -18.83
C THR A 215 1.56 -7.91 -17.84
N GLU A 216 0.37 -8.39 -18.20
CA GLU A 216 -0.79 -8.38 -17.32
C GLU A 216 -0.58 -9.26 -16.08
N LYS A 217 0.02 -10.45 -16.24
CA LYS A 217 0.40 -11.33 -15.12
C LYS A 217 1.28 -10.60 -14.10
N ARG A 218 2.30 -9.85 -14.57
CA ARG A 218 3.18 -9.07 -13.69
C ARG A 218 2.40 -7.99 -12.93
N LYS A 219 1.49 -7.26 -13.60
CA LYS A 219 0.63 -6.24 -12.97
C LYS A 219 -0.22 -6.85 -11.85
N LEU A 220 -0.90 -7.94 -12.14
CA LEU A 220 -1.77 -8.62 -11.18
C LEU A 220 -0.98 -9.16 -9.98
N ASN A 221 0.22 -9.72 -10.24
CA ASN A 221 1.08 -10.20 -9.16
C ASN A 221 1.53 -9.08 -8.21
N MET A 222 1.87 -7.91 -8.76
CA MET A 222 2.21 -6.75 -7.94
C MET A 222 1.02 -6.29 -7.08
N LYS A 223 -0.19 -6.21 -7.67
CA LYS A 223 -1.41 -5.84 -6.92
C LYS A 223 -1.72 -6.87 -5.81
N ARG A 224 -1.67 -8.16 -6.12
CA ARG A 224 -1.82 -9.24 -5.13
C ARG A 224 -0.87 -9.06 -3.97
N ARG A 225 0.41 -8.81 -4.25
CA ARG A 225 1.45 -8.68 -3.23
C ARG A 225 1.19 -7.51 -2.27
N VAL A 226 0.73 -6.36 -2.77
CA VAL A 226 0.38 -5.22 -1.91
C VAL A 226 -0.69 -5.61 -0.89
N PHE A 227 -1.78 -6.24 -1.35
CA PHE A 227 -2.86 -6.64 -0.45
C PHE A 227 -2.46 -7.83 0.44
N TYR A 228 -1.68 -8.78 -0.09
CA TYR A 228 -1.10 -9.87 0.70
C TYR A 228 -0.27 -9.33 1.88
N ASN A 229 0.67 -8.43 1.61
CA ASN A 229 1.53 -7.86 2.65
C ASN A 229 0.72 -7.09 3.70
N ARG A 230 -0.32 -6.35 3.27
CA ARG A 230 -1.22 -5.67 4.20
C ARG A 230 -1.98 -6.66 5.09
N LEU A 231 -2.57 -7.67 4.51
CA LEU A 231 -3.32 -8.70 5.26
C LEU A 231 -2.40 -9.49 6.17
N LYS A 232 -1.20 -9.85 5.71
CA LYS A 232 -0.16 -10.52 6.51
C LYS A 232 0.27 -9.68 7.70
N ALA A 233 0.55 -8.39 7.47
CA ALA A 233 0.91 -7.45 8.53
C ALA A 233 -0.19 -7.28 9.58
N LEU A 234 -1.44 -7.54 9.22
CA LEU A 234 -2.60 -7.49 10.11
C LEU A 234 -2.98 -8.87 10.69
N ASP A 235 -2.15 -9.89 10.50
CA ASP A 235 -2.41 -11.29 10.90
C ASP A 235 -3.76 -11.82 10.39
N LEU A 236 -4.17 -11.42 9.18
CA LEU A 236 -5.47 -11.72 8.59
C LEU A 236 -5.40 -12.70 7.42
N ILE A 237 -4.22 -13.18 7.08
CA ILE A 237 -4.00 -14.23 6.08
C ILE A 237 -3.91 -15.57 6.80
N GLU A 238 -4.71 -16.52 6.35
CA GLU A 238 -4.62 -17.90 6.78
C GLU A 238 -3.30 -18.52 6.29
N ALA A 239 -2.72 -19.41 7.09
CA ALA A 239 -1.39 -19.99 6.84
C ALA A 239 -1.28 -20.78 5.51
N GLU A 240 -2.43 -21.11 4.89
CA GLU A 240 -2.50 -21.86 3.64
C GLU A 240 -2.40 -21.01 2.36
N GLN A 241 -2.41 -19.68 2.49
CA GLN A 241 -2.32 -18.80 1.32
C GLN A 241 -0.87 -18.59 0.91
N GLU A 242 -0.52 -19.03 -0.29
CA GLU A 242 0.82 -18.87 -0.85
C GLU A 242 1.18 -17.39 -1.04
N GLU A 243 2.39 -17.03 -0.61
CA GLU A 243 2.94 -15.70 -0.83
C GLU A 243 3.12 -15.45 -2.35
N PRO A 244 2.62 -14.34 -2.90
CA PRO A 244 2.85 -14.00 -4.29
C PRO A 244 4.35 -13.87 -4.57
N LEU A 245 4.87 -14.64 -5.52
CA LEU A 245 6.28 -14.63 -5.90
C LEU A 245 6.72 -13.22 -6.33
N LEU A 246 7.99 -12.90 -6.09
CA LEU A 246 8.62 -11.71 -6.66
C LEU A 246 8.64 -11.85 -8.19
N PRO A 247 8.39 -10.75 -8.93
CA PRO A 247 8.50 -10.74 -10.39
C PRO A 247 9.93 -10.92 -10.85
#